data_135714ca7714790c1829d2e4937979d8
#
_entry.id   135714ca7714790c1829d2e4937979d8
#
_cell.length_a   1.000
_cell.length_b   1.000
_cell.length_c   1.000
_cell.angle_alpha   90.00
_cell.angle_beta   90.00
_cell.angle_gamma   90.00
#
_symmetry.space_group_name_H-M   'P 1'
#
loop_
_entity.id
_entity.type
_entity.pdbx_description
1 polymer ?
#
loop_
_entity_poly.entity_id
_entity_poly.type
_entity_poly.pdbx_seq_one_letter_code
_entity_poly.pdbx_strand_id
1 'polypeptide(L)'
;RQVTYVLLLFGAGLTIGNYIGGRLGDWRLMPAIIATFVLLIAILAVFAETITNVIPAVVTVFVWGVVSFALVSPLQMRVVNEATEAPNLASTLNQGAFNLGNASGAWFGGIAITQGVSYQDIPWLGAGIAVIALVFAVWSHLIDRRDEAFIETAASA
;
A
#
# COMPACT_ATOMS: atom_id res chain seq x y z
N ARG A 1 -12.98 -15.47 20.87
CA ARG A 1 -13.63 -16.06 19.65
C ARG A 1 -13.86 -14.99 18.55
N GLN A 2 -14.37 -13.80 18.86
CA GLN A 2 -14.62 -12.75 17.84
C GLN A 2 -13.33 -12.27 17.16
N VAL A 3 -12.27 -12.04 17.93
CA VAL A 3 -10.95 -11.62 17.39
C VAL A 3 -10.39 -12.66 16.40
N THR A 4 -10.57 -13.94 16.67
CA THR A 4 -10.12 -15.02 15.78
C THR A 4 -10.81 -14.95 14.42
N TYR A 5 -12.11 -14.68 14.37
CA TYR A 5 -12.84 -14.53 13.11
C TYR A 5 -12.39 -13.28 12.32
N VAL A 6 -12.12 -12.17 12.99
CA VAL A 6 -11.60 -10.96 12.35
C VAL A 6 -10.22 -11.22 11.75
N LEU A 7 -9.33 -11.91 12.46
CA LEU A 7 -8.01 -12.30 11.95
C LEU A 7 -8.09 -13.27 10.76
N LEU A 8 -9.02 -14.23 10.78
CA LEU A 8 -9.25 -15.13 9.64
C LEU A 8 -9.76 -14.38 8.41
N LEU A 9 -10.70 -13.45 8.59
CA LEU A 9 -11.19 -12.59 7.52
C LEU A 9 -10.08 -11.71 6.96
N PHE A 10 -9.26 -11.13 7.83
CA PHE A 10 -8.09 -10.35 7.40
C PHE A 10 -7.11 -11.23 6.60
N GLY A 11 -6.81 -12.45 7.08
CA GLY A 11 -5.97 -13.42 6.36
C GLY A 11 -6.54 -13.81 4.98
N ALA A 12 -7.85 -14.01 4.86
CA ALA A 12 -8.50 -14.22 3.58
C ALA A 12 -8.35 -12.98 2.67
N GLY A 13 -8.51 -11.77 3.24
CA GLY A 13 -8.26 -10.51 2.55
C GLY A 13 -6.85 -10.41 1.99
N LEU A 14 -5.82 -10.82 2.76
CA LEU A 14 -4.42 -10.87 2.32
C LEU A 14 -4.26 -11.73 1.06
N THR A 15 -4.84 -12.92 1.06
CA THR A 15 -4.73 -13.88 -0.05
C THR A 15 -5.39 -13.32 -1.32
N ILE A 16 -6.60 -12.79 -1.18
CA ILE A 16 -7.35 -12.17 -2.29
C ILE A 16 -6.59 -10.94 -2.79
N GLY A 17 -6.09 -10.10 -1.88
CA GLY A 17 -5.34 -8.89 -2.21
C GLY A 17 -4.09 -9.19 -3.03
N ASN A 18 -3.26 -10.14 -2.60
CA ASN A 18 -2.07 -10.55 -3.34
C ASN A 18 -2.41 -11.06 -4.75
N TYR A 19 -3.46 -11.86 -4.90
CA TYR A 19 -3.90 -12.35 -6.21
C TYR A 19 -4.34 -11.21 -7.13
N ILE A 20 -5.17 -10.30 -6.62
CA ILE A 20 -5.64 -9.13 -7.38
C ILE A 20 -4.45 -8.22 -7.73
N GLY A 21 -3.57 -7.95 -6.77
CA GLY A 21 -2.39 -7.10 -6.95
C GLY A 21 -1.44 -7.64 -8.02
N GLY A 22 -1.18 -8.94 -8.02
CA GLY A 22 -0.39 -9.59 -9.06
C GLY A 22 -1.00 -9.37 -10.45
N ARG A 23 -2.30 -9.65 -10.62
CA ARG A 23 -3.01 -9.43 -11.89
C ARG A 23 -3.01 -7.98 -12.36
N LEU A 24 -3.19 -7.03 -11.44
CA LEU A 24 -3.16 -5.60 -11.75
C LEU A 24 -1.76 -5.13 -12.15
N GLY A 25 -0.72 -5.64 -11.46
CA GLY A 25 0.67 -5.36 -11.78
C GLY A 25 1.08 -5.86 -13.17
N ASP A 26 0.64 -7.07 -13.54
CA ASP A 26 0.88 -7.66 -14.86
C ASP A 26 0.22 -6.85 -15.98
N TRP A 27 -0.91 -6.20 -15.71
CA TRP A 27 -1.62 -5.44 -16.75
C TRP A 27 -1.03 -4.03 -16.92
N ARG A 28 -0.93 -3.23 -15.86
CA ARG A 28 -0.36 -1.87 -15.87
C ARG A 28 0.22 -1.52 -14.51
N LEU A 29 1.53 -1.70 -14.36
CA LEU A 29 2.22 -1.64 -13.09
C LEU A 29 2.04 -0.30 -12.34
N MET A 30 2.45 0.83 -12.92
CA MET A 30 2.37 2.13 -12.26
C MET A 30 0.94 2.63 -12.04
N PRO A 31 0.02 2.55 -13.02
CA PRO A 31 -1.38 2.86 -12.77
C PRO A 31 -2.01 1.99 -11.68
N ALA A 32 -1.64 0.70 -11.57
CA ALA A 32 -2.14 -0.18 -10.51
C ALA A 32 -1.66 0.29 -9.12
N ILE A 33 -0.37 0.64 -8.98
CA ILE A 33 0.19 1.18 -7.73
C ILE A 33 -0.55 2.46 -7.31
N ILE A 34 -0.70 3.41 -8.22
CA ILE A 34 -1.37 4.70 -7.95
C ILE A 34 -2.84 4.47 -7.55
N ALA A 35 -3.57 3.67 -8.33
CA ALA A 35 -4.98 3.38 -8.05
C ALA A 35 -5.16 2.67 -6.70
N THR A 36 -4.27 1.75 -6.35
CA THR A 36 -4.32 1.03 -5.07
C THR A 36 -3.99 1.94 -3.89
N PHE A 37 -3.06 2.90 -4.02
CA PHE A 37 -2.83 3.92 -2.99
C PHE A 37 -4.06 4.82 -2.79
N VAL A 38 -4.69 5.28 -3.87
CA VAL A 38 -5.94 6.08 -3.78
C VAL A 38 -7.03 5.28 -3.05
N LEU A 39 -7.19 4.00 -3.40
CA LEU A 39 -8.17 3.14 -2.76
C LEU A 39 -7.81 2.88 -1.29
N LEU A 40 -6.52 2.74 -0.94
CA LEU A 40 -6.05 2.60 0.43
C LEU A 40 -6.39 3.83 1.28
N ILE A 41 -6.17 5.03 0.76
CA ILE A 41 -6.53 6.28 1.43
C ILE A 41 -8.05 6.33 1.66
N ALA A 42 -8.84 6.01 0.64
CA ALA A 42 -10.29 6.02 0.74
C ALA A 42 -10.81 5.02 1.80
N ILE A 43 -10.28 3.79 1.83
CA ILE A 43 -10.72 2.78 2.79
C ILE A 43 -10.28 3.11 4.22
N LEU A 44 -9.13 3.75 4.43
CA LEU A 44 -8.70 4.23 5.74
C LEU A 44 -9.60 5.37 6.25
N ALA A 45 -10.02 6.28 5.38
CA ALA A 45 -10.99 7.31 5.72
C ALA A 45 -12.36 6.70 6.11
N VAL A 46 -12.86 5.73 5.34
CA VAL A 46 -14.09 5.01 5.66
C VAL A 46 -13.94 4.23 6.97
N PHE A 47 -12.76 3.66 7.24
CA PHE A 47 -12.52 2.94 8.49
C PHE A 47 -12.59 3.85 9.72
N ALA A 48 -12.08 5.06 9.63
CA ALA A 48 -12.19 6.05 10.71
C ALA A 48 -13.65 6.31 11.11
N GLU A 49 -14.56 6.35 10.15
CA GLU A 49 -16.00 6.56 10.38
C GLU A 49 -16.74 5.29 10.84
N THR A 50 -16.26 4.11 10.42
CA THR A 50 -16.97 2.84 10.68
C THR A 50 -16.50 2.12 11.95
N ILE A 51 -15.37 2.51 12.53
CA ILE A 51 -14.72 1.82 13.66
C ILE A 51 -15.60 1.71 14.91
N THR A 52 -16.58 2.60 15.07
CA THR A 52 -17.53 2.62 16.20
C THR A 52 -18.60 1.54 16.14
N ASN A 53 -18.84 0.98 14.95
CA ASN A 53 -19.88 -0.03 14.71
C ASN A 53 -19.26 -1.34 14.27
N VAL A 54 -19.52 -2.43 14.99
CA VAL A 54 -18.85 -3.72 14.81
C VAL A 54 -18.99 -4.28 13.37
N ILE A 55 -20.19 -4.26 12.80
CA ILE A 55 -20.43 -4.86 11.48
C ILE A 55 -19.72 -4.06 10.37
N PRO A 56 -19.91 -2.73 10.24
CA PRO A 56 -19.17 -1.93 9.28
C PRO A 56 -17.65 -2.01 9.48
N ALA A 57 -17.16 -1.98 10.73
CA ALA A 57 -15.74 -2.09 11.03
C ALA A 57 -15.13 -3.40 10.52
N VAL A 58 -15.80 -4.54 10.74
CA VAL A 58 -15.31 -5.84 10.26
C VAL A 58 -15.24 -5.88 8.73
N VAL A 59 -16.25 -5.37 8.04
CA VAL A 59 -16.25 -5.28 6.57
C VAL A 59 -15.12 -4.39 6.07
N THR A 60 -14.94 -3.23 6.71
CA THR A 60 -13.90 -2.27 6.33
C THR A 60 -12.49 -2.84 6.58
N VAL A 61 -12.26 -3.55 7.69
CA VAL A 61 -11.00 -4.23 7.98
C VAL A 61 -10.70 -5.31 6.93
N PHE A 62 -11.70 -6.07 6.50
CA PHE A 62 -11.52 -7.04 5.43
C PHE A 62 -11.10 -6.37 4.11
N VAL A 63 -11.83 -5.33 3.68
CA VAL A 63 -11.49 -4.58 2.46
C VAL A 63 -10.13 -3.91 2.57
N TRP A 64 -9.80 -3.34 3.73
CA TRP A 64 -8.47 -2.79 4.01
C TRP A 64 -7.37 -3.85 3.86
N GLY A 65 -7.57 -5.06 4.35
CA GLY A 65 -6.66 -6.19 4.15
C GLY A 65 -6.46 -6.50 2.66
N VAL A 66 -7.56 -6.59 1.89
CA VAL A 66 -7.48 -6.82 0.43
C VAL A 66 -6.68 -5.71 -0.27
N VAL A 67 -7.01 -4.45 0.00
CA VAL A 67 -6.38 -3.29 -0.65
C VAL A 67 -4.90 -3.17 -0.27
N SER A 68 -4.55 -3.34 1.01
CA SER A 68 -3.17 -3.26 1.48
C SER A 68 -2.29 -4.30 0.82
N PHE A 69 -2.77 -5.54 0.68
CA PHE A 69 -1.98 -6.61 0.06
C PHE A 69 -2.04 -6.62 -1.47
N ALA A 70 -3.06 -6.00 -2.07
CA ALA A 70 -3.06 -5.71 -3.50
C ALA A 70 -1.94 -4.73 -3.91
N LEU A 71 -1.41 -3.95 -2.98
CA LEU A 71 -0.29 -3.04 -3.21
C LEU A 71 1.07 -3.74 -3.16
N VAL A 72 1.22 -4.82 -2.38
CA VAL A 72 2.50 -5.48 -2.12
C VAL A 72 3.13 -6.04 -3.40
N SER A 73 2.35 -6.81 -4.18
CA SER A 73 2.85 -7.44 -5.43
C SER A 73 3.32 -6.43 -6.48
N PRO A 74 2.55 -5.38 -6.83
CA PRO A 74 3.00 -4.38 -7.79
C PRO A 74 4.22 -3.59 -7.32
N LEU A 75 4.33 -3.25 -6.04
CA LEU A 75 5.52 -2.59 -5.49
C LEU A 75 6.75 -3.48 -5.59
N GLN A 76 6.62 -4.77 -5.25
CA GLN A 76 7.71 -5.73 -5.38
C GLN A 76 8.15 -5.87 -6.84
N MET A 77 7.21 -5.99 -7.78
CA MET A 77 7.49 -6.04 -9.22
C MET A 77 8.21 -4.78 -9.69
N ARG A 78 7.77 -3.60 -9.27
CA ARG A 78 8.41 -2.33 -9.62
C ARG A 78 9.88 -2.30 -9.19
N VAL A 79 10.16 -2.64 -7.94
CA VAL A 79 11.52 -2.62 -7.39
C VAL A 79 12.44 -3.61 -8.10
N VAL A 80 11.93 -4.81 -8.39
CA VAL A 80 12.71 -5.85 -9.09
C VAL A 80 12.97 -5.48 -10.56
N ASN A 81 11.98 -4.90 -11.23
CA ASN A 81 12.10 -4.49 -12.65
C ASN A 81 13.10 -3.35 -12.83
N GLU A 82 13.19 -2.41 -11.87
CA GLU A 82 14.17 -1.32 -11.93
C GLU A 82 15.60 -1.77 -11.59
N ALA A 83 15.75 -2.81 -10.78
CA ALA A 83 17.06 -3.31 -10.34
C ALA A 83 17.58 -4.48 -11.20
N THR A 84 17.71 -4.27 -12.50
CA THR A 84 18.08 -5.31 -13.48
C THR A 84 19.42 -5.99 -13.19
N GLU A 85 20.39 -5.27 -12.61
CA GLU A 85 21.72 -5.80 -12.29
C GLU A 85 21.74 -6.64 -10.99
N ALA A 86 20.82 -6.36 -10.04
CA ALA A 86 20.80 -7.03 -8.75
C ALA A 86 19.37 -7.27 -8.21
N PRO A 87 18.50 -8.02 -8.95
CA PRO A 87 17.09 -8.17 -8.60
C PRO A 87 16.88 -8.86 -7.24
N ASN A 88 17.73 -9.82 -6.87
CA ASN A 88 17.63 -10.50 -5.58
C ASN A 88 17.94 -9.57 -4.40
N LEU A 89 18.96 -8.70 -4.54
CA LEU A 89 19.29 -7.71 -3.54
C LEU A 89 18.17 -6.69 -3.38
N ALA A 90 17.64 -6.19 -4.49
CA ALA A 90 16.51 -5.25 -4.51
C ALA A 90 15.26 -5.84 -3.84
N SER A 91 14.93 -7.10 -4.13
CA SER A 91 13.84 -7.83 -3.49
C SER A 91 14.01 -7.92 -1.97
N THR A 92 15.23 -8.25 -1.52
CA THR A 92 15.55 -8.36 -0.08
C THR A 92 15.46 -7.00 0.62
N LEU A 93 15.98 -5.94 0.01
CA LEU A 93 15.89 -4.58 0.54
C LEU A 93 14.44 -4.09 0.60
N ASN A 94 13.65 -4.39 -0.42
CA ASN A 94 12.22 -4.05 -0.42
C ASN A 94 11.47 -4.76 0.71
N GLN A 95 11.76 -6.04 0.95
CA GLN A 95 11.19 -6.77 2.09
C GLN A 95 11.62 -6.16 3.44
N GLY A 96 12.88 -5.74 3.55
CA GLY A 96 13.39 -4.99 4.70
C GLY A 96 12.65 -3.67 4.90
N ALA A 97 12.38 -2.93 3.82
CA ALA A 97 11.61 -1.69 3.87
C ALA A 97 10.16 -1.91 4.33
N PHE A 98 9.50 -2.97 3.88
CA PHE A 98 8.17 -3.34 4.40
C PHE A 98 8.18 -3.63 5.90
N ASN A 99 9.16 -4.39 6.38
CA ASN A 99 9.29 -4.71 7.80
C ASN A 99 9.59 -3.46 8.64
N LEU A 100 10.46 -2.58 8.16
CA LEU A 100 10.75 -1.30 8.80
C LEU A 100 9.51 -0.39 8.82
N GLY A 101 8.76 -0.35 7.72
CA GLY A 101 7.49 0.37 7.63
C GLY A 101 6.46 -0.13 8.64
N ASN A 102 6.30 -1.45 8.77
CA ASN A 102 5.41 -2.07 9.75
C ASN A 102 5.82 -1.74 11.19
N ALA A 103 7.12 -1.86 11.52
CA ALA A 103 7.65 -1.54 12.84
C ALA A 103 7.47 -0.04 13.16
N SER A 104 7.80 0.84 12.22
CA SER A 104 7.62 2.29 12.37
C SER A 104 6.15 2.66 12.51
N GLY A 105 5.26 2.08 11.73
CA GLY A 105 3.82 2.30 11.81
C GLY A 105 3.26 1.91 13.18
N ALA A 106 3.65 0.75 13.71
CA ALA A 106 3.26 0.31 15.04
C ALA A 106 3.79 1.25 16.14
N TRP A 107 5.03 1.70 16.00
CA TRP A 107 5.66 2.61 16.96
C TRP A 107 5.00 3.99 16.96
N PHE A 108 4.78 4.60 15.78
CA PHE A 108 4.08 5.88 15.65
C PHE A 108 2.64 5.80 16.14
N GLY A 109 1.91 4.72 15.80
CA GLY A 109 0.57 4.48 16.31
C GLY A 109 0.54 4.36 17.85
N GLY A 110 1.51 3.65 18.44
CA GLY A 110 1.66 3.54 19.88
C GLY A 110 1.92 4.90 20.56
N ILE A 111 2.81 5.71 20.00
CA ILE A 111 3.07 7.08 20.49
C ILE A 111 1.79 7.93 20.39
N ALA A 112 1.10 7.92 19.27
CA ALA A 112 -0.12 8.71 19.09
C ALA A 112 -1.16 8.38 20.17
N ILE A 113 -1.37 7.09 20.45
CA ILE A 113 -2.28 6.64 21.51
C ILE A 113 -1.82 7.12 22.90
N THR A 114 -0.52 7.03 23.21
CA THR A 114 0.01 7.49 24.51
C THR A 114 -0.07 9.00 24.67
N GLN A 115 -0.09 9.75 23.58
CA GLN A 115 -0.31 11.21 23.55
C GLN A 115 -1.79 11.60 23.58
N GLY A 116 -2.70 10.63 23.70
CA GLY A 116 -4.13 10.88 23.83
C GLY A 116 -4.91 10.95 22.52
N VAL A 117 -4.30 10.56 21.40
CA VAL A 117 -5.01 10.41 20.12
C VAL A 117 -6.02 9.28 20.24
N SER A 118 -7.27 9.54 19.86
CA SER A 118 -8.35 8.55 19.90
C SER A 118 -8.05 7.39 18.91
N TYR A 119 -8.48 6.18 19.26
CA TYR A 119 -8.42 5.05 18.34
C TYR A 119 -9.14 5.30 17.01
N GLN A 120 -10.15 6.16 17.01
CA GLN A 120 -10.90 6.57 15.81
C GLN A 120 -10.05 7.41 14.85
N ASP A 121 -9.06 8.13 15.38
CA ASP A 121 -8.21 9.03 14.59
C ASP A 121 -6.96 8.33 14.02
N ILE A 122 -6.61 7.14 14.52
CA ILE A 122 -5.46 6.37 14.03
C ILE A 122 -5.51 6.08 12.52
N PRO A 123 -6.67 5.68 11.92
CA PRO A 123 -6.75 5.49 10.48
C PRO A 123 -6.41 6.76 9.67
N TRP A 124 -6.69 7.96 10.19
CA TRP A 124 -6.32 9.22 9.54
C TRP A 124 -4.82 9.44 9.49
N LEU A 125 -4.07 9.01 10.51
CA LEU A 125 -2.60 9.01 10.48
C LEU A 125 -2.09 8.08 9.38
N GLY A 126 -2.66 6.88 9.27
CA GLY A 126 -2.36 5.94 8.19
C GLY A 126 -2.68 6.52 6.81
N ALA A 127 -3.83 7.17 6.65
CA ALA A 127 -4.22 7.84 5.41
C ALA A 127 -3.23 8.95 5.03
N GLY A 128 -2.78 9.75 6.00
CA GLY A 128 -1.76 10.79 5.78
C GLY A 128 -0.43 10.22 5.27
N ILE A 129 0.04 9.12 5.85
CA ILE A 129 1.26 8.41 5.38
C ILE A 129 1.03 7.85 3.96
N ALA A 130 -0.14 7.30 3.68
CA ALA A 130 -0.49 6.78 2.36
C ALA A 130 -0.55 7.89 1.29
N VAL A 131 -0.97 9.11 1.65
CA VAL A 131 -0.91 10.28 0.75
C VAL A 131 0.54 10.63 0.41
N ILE A 132 1.45 10.63 1.38
CA ILE A 132 2.88 10.88 1.14
C ILE A 132 3.44 9.80 0.19
N ALA A 133 3.12 8.53 0.42
CA ALA A 133 3.54 7.44 -0.44
C ALA A 133 2.97 7.57 -1.88
N LEU A 134 1.70 8.00 -2.00
CA LEU A 134 1.08 8.28 -3.30
C LEU A 134 1.82 9.41 -4.05
N VAL A 135 2.20 10.48 -3.37
CA VAL A 135 2.98 11.58 -3.98
C VAL A 135 4.29 11.06 -4.55
N PHE A 136 5.02 10.22 -3.80
CA PHE A 136 6.25 9.60 -4.30
C PHE A 136 6.00 8.66 -5.48
N ALA A 137 4.93 7.88 -5.46
CA ALA A 137 4.56 6.99 -6.57
C ALA A 137 4.24 7.77 -7.85
N VAL A 138 3.47 8.86 -7.72
CA VAL A 138 3.15 9.75 -8.86
C VAL A 138 4.41 10.44 -9.38
N TRP A 139 5.26 10.93 -8.50
CA TRP A 139 6.52 11.57 -8.88
C TRP A 139 7.42 10.60 -9.63
N SER A 140 7.60 9.37 -9.13
CA SER A 140 8.34 8.32 -9.84
C SER A 140 7.77 8.07 -11.25
N HIS A 141 6.45 7.96 -11.37
CA HIS A 141 5.80 7.76 -12.67
C HIS A 141 6.02 8.91 -13.66
N LEU A 142 6.06 10.14 -13.16
CA LEU A 142 6.32 11.32 -14.00
C LEU A 142 7.77 11.38 -14.49
N ILE A 143 8.73 10.90 -13.70
CA ILE A 143 10.13 10.76 -14.10
C ILE A 143 10.24 9.73 -15.22
N ASP A 144 9.67 8.55 -15.04
CA ASP A 144 9.70 7.49 -16.06
C ASP A 144 9.20 7.99 -17.43
N ARG A 145 8.07 8.70 -17.44
CA ARG A 145 7.49 9.26 -18.66
C ARG A 145 8.37 10.29 -19.34
N ARG A 146 9.14 11.07 -18.56
CA ARG A 146 10.10 12.04 -19.13
C ARG A 146 11.26 11.34 -19.79
N ASP A 147 11.77 10.28 -19.18
CA ASP A 147 12.89 9.52 -19.72
C ASP A 147 12.50 8.79 -21.00
N GLU A 148 11.32 8.19 -21.06
CA GLU A 148 10.76 7.60 -22.28
C GLU A 148 10.64 8.62 -23.42
N ALA A 149 10.07 9.79 -23.17
CA ALA A 149 9.90 10.84 -24.15
C ALA A 149 11.26 11.39 -24.68
N PHE A 150 12.26 11.47 -23.81
CA PHE A 150 13.61 11.90 -24.17
C PHE A 150 14.29 10.89 -25.11
N ILE A 151 14.17 9.60 -24.80
CA ILE A 151 14.72 8.50 -25.61
C ILE A 151 14.06 8.45 -26.99
N GLU A 152 12.73 8.57 -27.07
CA GLU A 152 12.01 8.63 -28.35
C GLU A 152 12.46 9.81 -29.23
N THR A 153 12.63 10.99 -28.62
CA THR A 153 13.08 12.18 -29.35
C THR A 153 14.51 12.03 -29.86
N ALA A 154 15.40 11.43 -29.07
CA ALA A 154 16.78 11.17 -29.46
C ALA A 154 16.90 10.09 -30.54
N ALA A 155 16.00 9.11 -30.59
CA ALA A 155 15.98 8.05 -31.60
C ALA A 155 15.40 8.51 -32.95
N SER A 156 14.65 9.63 -32.97
CA SER A 156 14.02 10.21 -34.17
C SER A 156 14.86 11.30 -34.84
N ALA A 157 15.95 11.73 -34.21
CA ALA A 157 16.88 12.77 -34.70
C ALA A 157 18.11 12.15 -35.37
#